data_b6f1fda04643a5938e02f1611685be93
#
_entry.id   b6f1fda04643a5938e02f1611685be93
#
_cell.length_a   1.000
_cell.length_b   1.000
_cell.length_c   1.000
_cell.angle_alpha   90.00
_cell.angle_beta   90.00
_cell.angle_gamma   90.00
#
_symmetry.space_group_name_H-M   'P 1'
#
loop_
_entity.id
_entity.type
_entity.pdbx_description
1 polymer ?
#
loop_
_entity_poly.entity_id
_entity_poly.type
_entity_poly.pdbx_seq_one_letter_code
_entity_poly.pdbx_strand_id
1 'polypeptide(L)'
;NKYIHLAMRDAQRYHARHRQVSISQLLPIIEQQHTQVLQQHNNLAYICLGISIFLLILSAVFIILIVRRTRKLHSARLMIDDINQNLRIANTVKEELLSTLLVGQSQYLNAVEQYQTNVKELVVKRQLSQLMTIPKNADAKLQRQLLNRRMDEMLLKIFPTFVEDFNQLLREEERFVLKENELLNTQLRIFALIRLGIVHNEVIAEILDYSINTVYTYKTRTINRSHLSPDEFYTQLMQIASFEKQSM
;
A
#
# COMPACT_ATOMS: atom_id res chain seq x y z
N ASN A 1 -2.88 22.78 -74.16
CA ASN A 1 -4.01 22.20 -74.92
C ASN A 1 -4.89 23.26 -75.60
N LYS A 2 -5.30 24.34 -74.99
CA LYS A 2 -6.20 25.38 -75.52
C LYS A 2 -5.64 26.00 -76.82
N TYR A 3 -4.36 26.26 -76.95
CA TYR A 3 -3.75 26.80 -78.13
C TYR A 3 -3.66 25.80 -79.28
N ILE A 4 -3.48 24.52 -79.00
CA ILE A 4 -3.42 23.47 -80.00
C ILE A 4 -4.83 23.25 -80.65
N HIS A 5 -5.86 23.24 -79.81
CA HIS A 5 -7.26 23.16 -80.31
C HIS A 5 -7.64 24.42 -81.12
N LEU A 6 -7.12 25.57 -80.76
CA LEU A 6 -7.31 26.80 -81.52
C LEU A 6 -6.58 26.71 -82.85
N ALA A 7 -5.33 26.29 -82.91
CA ALA A 7 -4.55 26.08 -84.13
C ALA A 7 -5.16 25.02 -85.06
N MET A 8 -5.75 23.97 -84.50
CA MET A 8 -6.43 22.93 -85.27
C MET A 8 -7.72 23.44 -85.86
N ARG A 9 -8.48 24.27 -85.18
CA ARG A 9 -9.68 24.94 -85.67
C ARG A 9 -9.36 25.95 -86.80
N ASP A 10 -8.29 26.70 -86.68
CA ASP A 10 -7.81 27.64 -87.66
C ASP A 10 -7.28 26.92 -88.92
N ALA A 11 -6.53 25.80 -88.74
CA ALA A 11 -6.07 24.97 -89.83
C ALA A 11 -7.22 24.32 -90.59
N GLN A 12 -8.32 23.94 -89.93
CA GLN A 12 -9.55 23.47 -90.59
C GLN A 12 -10.26 24.58 -91.41
N ARG A 13 -10.30 25.79 -90.88
CA ARG A 13 -10.97 26.97 -91.51
C ARG A 13 -10.29 27.40 -92.79
N TYR A 14 -8.93 27.31 -92.82
CA TYR A 14 -8.13 27.73 -93.97
C TYR A 14 -7.68 26.60 -94.87
N HIS A 15 -8.27 25.38 -94.79
CA HIS A 15 -8.03 24.21 -95.68
C HIS A 15 -6.52 23.82 -95.78
N ALA A 16 -5.72 24.10 -94.75
CA ALA A 16 -4.31 23.79 -94.74
C ALA A 16 -4.03 22.33 -94.36
N ARG A 17 -4.21 21.38 -95.27
CA ARG A 17 -4.07 19.93 -95.10
C ARG A 17 -2.77 19.52 -94.44
N HIS A 18 -1.64 20.13 -94.83
CA HIS A 18 -0.31 19.81 -94.25
C HIS A 18 -0.23 20.13 -92.77
N ARG A 19 -0.79 21.24 -92.29
CA ARG A 19 -0.79 21.63 -90.86
C ARG A 19 -1.74 20.77 -90.01
N GLN A 20 -2.86 20.32 -90.64
CA GLN A 20 -3.77 19.41 -89.96
C GLN A 20 -3.10 18.06 -89.60
N VAL A 21 -2.35 17.49 -90.61
CA VAL A 21 -1.67 16.19 -90.40
C VAL A 21 -0.55 16.36 -89.30
N SER A 22 0.23 17.43 -89.32
CA SER A 22 1.27 17.67 -88.33
C SER A 22 0.69 17.87 -86.93
N ILE A 23 -0.41 18.61 -86.78
CA ILE A 23 -1.08 18.82 -85.47
C ILE A 23 -1.72 17.54 -84.98
N SER A 24 -2.37 16.75 -85.89
CA SER A 24 -2.98 15.48 -85.47
C SER A 24 -1.96 14.42 -84.98
N GLN A 25 -0.72 14.47 -85.50
CA GLN A 25 0.38 13.59 -85.04
C GLN A 25 1.02 14.06 -83.73
N LEU A 26 1.08 15.36 -83.44
CA LEU A 26 1.68 15.90 -82.26
C LEU A 26 0.73 15.90 -81.04
N LEU A 27 -0.60 16.03 -81.30
CA LEU A 27 -1.58 16.10 -80.20
C LEU A 27 -1.54 14.89 -79.25
N PRO A 28 -1.55 13.64 -79.75
CA PRO A 28 -1.52 12.47 -78.86
C PRO A 28 -0.21 12.36 -78.06
N ILE A 29 0.94 12.81 -78.59
CA ILE A 29 2.22 12.79 -77.90
C ILE A 29 2.20 13.77 -76.71
N ILE A 30 1.66 14.97 -76.92
CA ILE A 30 1.56 15.99 -75.89
C ILE A 30 0.52 15.59 -74.80
N GLU A 31 -0.60 15.01 -75.22
CA GLU A 31 -1.61 14.47 -74.28
C GLU A 31 -1.00 13.32 -73.42
N GLN A 32 -0.27 12.42 -74.09
CA GLN A 32 0.40 11.30 -73.39
C GLN A 32 1.45 11.77 -72.39
N GLN A 33 2.29 12.75 -72.79
CA GLN A 33 3.23 13.36 -71.87
C GLN A 33 2.55 14.06 -70.68
N HIS A 34 1.48 14.80 -70.95
CA HIS A 34 0.75 15.50 -69.88
C HIS A 34 0.08 14.51 -68.92
N THR A 35 -0.49 13.43 -69.43
CA THR A 35 -1.09 12.39 -68.57
C THR A 35 -0.03 11.62 -67.74
N GLN A 36 1.13 11.34 -68.35
CA GLN A 36 2.25 10.70 -67.61
C GLN A 36 2.76 11.58 -66.44
N VAL A 37 2.95 12.87 -66.68
CA VAL A 37 3.37 13.82 -65.64
C VAL A 37 2.34 13.91 -64.53
N LEU A 38 1.06 14.00 -64.87
CA LEU A 38 -0.03 13.99 -63.84
C LEU A 38 -0.09 12.70 -63.04
N GLN A 39 0.10 11.54 -63.70
CA GLN A 39 0.16 10.25 -63.02
C GLN A 39 1.35 10.15 -62.07
N GLN A 40 2.54 10.63 -62.48
CA GLN A 40 3.71 10.67 -61.58
C GLN A 40 3.48 11.56 -60.37
N HIS A 41 2.92 12.73 -60.54
CA HIS A 41 2.59 13.62 -59.39
C HIS A 41 1.55 13.00 -58.47
N ASN A 42 0.53 12.35 -58.97
CA ASN A 42 -0.47 11.65 -58.18
C ASN A 42 0.14 10.48 -57.39
N ASN A 43 1.00 9.67 -58.04
CA ASN A 43 1.67 8.55 -57.37
C ASN A 43 2.59 9.05 -56.26
N LEU A 44 3.36 10.13 -56.47
CA LEU A 44 4.16 10.76 -55.43
C LEU A 44 3.31 11.26 -54.24
N ALA A 45 2.17 11.91 -54.56
CA ALA A 45 1.24 12.38 -53.54
C ALA A 45 0.67 11.21 -52.70
N TYR A 46 0.30 10.09 -53.32
CA TYR A 46 -0.17 8.89 -52.59
C TYR A 46 0.93 8.26 -51.71
N ILE A 47 2.19 8.23 -52.21
CA ILE A 47 3.32 7.74 -51.38
C ILE A 47 3.56 8.63 -50.17
N CYS A 48 3.58 9.97 -50.36
CA CYS A 48 3.73 10.92 -49.24
C CYS A 48 2.57 10.80 -48.25
N LEU A 49 1.34 10.60 -48.73
CA LEU A 49 0.16 10.43 -47.87
C LEU A 49 0.24 9.13 -47.10
N GLY A 50 0.69 8.03 -47.73
CA GLY A 50 0.92 6.75 -47.05
C GLY A 50 2.00 6.84 -45.94
N ILE A 51 3.10 7.50 -46.22
CA ILE A 51 4.17 7.72 -45.23
C ILE A 51 3.66 8.56 -44.04
N SER A 52 2.89 9.62 -44.29
CA SER A 52 2.36 10.47 -43.23
C SER A 52 1.38 9.71 -42.33
N ILE A 53 0.50 8.90 -42.91
CA ILE A 53 -0.43 8.04 -42.14
C ILE A 53 0.36 7.02 -41.29
N PHE A 54 1.40 6.40 -41.87
CA PHE A 54 2.25 5.44 -41.14
C PHE A 54 2.93 6.08 -39.96
N LEU A 55 3.49 7.29 -40.11
CA LEU A 55 4.11 8.03 -39.00
C LEU A 55 3.12 8.41 -37.92
N LEU A 56 1.89 8.78 -38.27
CA LEU A 56 0.82 9.06 -37.31
C LEU A 56 0.45 7.81 -36.49
N ILE A 57 0.31 6.65 -37.14
CA ILE A 57 0.06 5.39 -36.43
C ILE A 57 1.22 5.05 -35.51
N LEU A 58 2.44 5.18 -35.96
CA LEU A 58 3.64 4.92 -35.15
C LEU A 58 3.69 5.82 -33.90
N SER A 59 3.40 7.12 -34.08
CA SER A 59 3.34 8.08 -32.97
C SER A 59 2.24 7.74 -31.98
N ALA A 60 1.05 7.34 -32.45
CA ALA A 60 -0.05 6.92 -31.59
C ALA A 60 0.30 5.67 -30.75
N VAL A 61 0.91 4.66 -31.37
CA VAL A 61 1.40 3.47 -30.67
C VAL A 61 2.43 3.84 -29.61
N PHE A 62 3.37 4.71 -29.95
CA PHE A 62 4.41 5.17 -29.01
C PHE A 62 3.81 5.90 -27.80
N ILE A 63 2.84 6.79 -28.03
CA ILE A 63 2.12 7.49 -26.96
C ILE A 63 1.39 6.49 -26.04
N ILE A 64 0.71 5.49 -26.62
CA ILE A 64 0.00 4.45 -25.85
C ILE A 64 0.99 3.67 -24.97
N LEU A 65 2.14 3.31 -25.50
CA LEU A 65 3.19 2.60 -24.75
C LEU A 65 3.74 3.44 -23.58
N ILE A 66 4.00 4.74 -23.82
CA ILE A 66 4.45 5.65 -22.78
C ILE A 66 3.38 5.76 -21.66
N VAL A 67 2.12 6.00 -22.03
CA VAL A 67 1.03 6.13 -21.06
C VAL A 67 0.86 4.85 -20.23
N ARG A 68 0.96 3.68 -20.85
CA ARG A 68 0.91 2.40 -20.13
C ARG A 68 2.08 2.24 -19.16
N ARG A 69 3.27 2.63 -19.56
CA ARG A 69 4.48 2.54 -18.72
C ARG A 69 4.44 3.51 -17.55
N THR A 70 4.00 4.75 -17.79
CA THR A 70 3.86 5.75 -16.71
C THR A 70 2.79 5.37 -15.69
N ARG A 71 1.66 4.80 -16.11
CA ARG A 71 0.63 4.29 -15.19
C ARG A 71 1.16 3.16 -14.29
N LYS A 72 1.92 2.21 -14.85
CA LYS A 72 2.55 1.14 -14.05
C LYS A 72 3.57 1.68 -13.06
N LEU A 73 4.38 2.64 -13.46
CA LEU A 73 5.35 3.29 -12.57
C LEU A 73 4.66 4.08 -11.45
N HIS A 74 3.56 4.77 -11.76
CA HIS A 74 2.81 5.52 -10.76
C HIS A 74 2.17 4.60 -9.72
N SER A 75 1.53 3.51 -10.14
CA SER A 75 0.97 2.53 -9.20
C SER A 75 2.04 1.85 -8.33
N ALA A 76 3.20 1.54 -8.89
CA ALA A 76 4.32 0.98 -8.12
C ALA A 76 4.88 1.98 -7.10
N ARG A 77 4.97 3.28 -7.45
CA ARG A 77 5.38 4.33 -6.50
C ARG A 77 4.40 4.47 -5.34
N LEU A 78 3.10 4.52 -5.62
CA LEU A 78 2.08 4.59 -4.56
C LEU A 78 2.17 3.39 -3.61
N MET A 79 2.41 2.19 -4.14
CA MET A 79 2.59 0.99 -3.31
C MET A 79 3.87 1.07 -2.45
N ILE A 80 4.97 1.57 -3.00
CA ILE A 80 6.23 1.76 -2.26
C ILE A 80 6.05 2.82 -1.16
N ASP A 81 5.36 3.92 -1.44
CA ASP A 81 5.08 4.96 -0.46
C ASP A 81 4.21 4.44 0.69
N ASP A 82 3.17 3.65 0.40
CA ASP A 82 2.33 3.00 1.42
C ASP A 82 3.15 2.03 2.29
N ILE A 83 4.00 1.20 1.68
CA ILE A 83 4.88 0.28 2.42
C ILE A 83 5.88 1.06 3.29
N ASN A 84 6.50 2.11 2.77
CA ASN A 84 7.44 2.93 3.53
C ASN A 84 6.77 3.64 4.70
N GLN A 85 5.55 4.11 4.53
CA GLN A 85 4.77 4.74 5.57
C GLN A 85 4.42 3.73 6.68
N ASN A 86 3.93 2.55 6.30
CA ASN A 86 3.66 1.46 7.25
C ASN A 86 4.94 1.02 8.01
N LEU A 87 6.08 0.98 7.33
CA LEU A 87 7.37 0.65 7.95
C LEU A 87 7.81 1.72 8.95
N ARG A 88 7.65 3.01 8.63
CA ARG A 88 7.95 4.12 9.55
C ARG A 88 7.10 4.03 10.80
N ILE A 89 5.79 3.81 10.66
CA ILE A 89 4.87 3.66 11.80
C ILE A 89 5.30 2.48 12.66
N ALA A 90 5.53 1.31 12.05
CA ALA A 90 5.98 0.13 12.78
C ALA A 90 7.29 0.38 13.54
N ASN A 91 8.20 1.15 12.96
CA ASN A 91 9.47 1.51 13.61
C ASN A 91 9.26 2.49 14.76
N THR A 92 8.45 3.54 14.59
CA THR A 92 8.12 4.49 15.66
C THR A 92 7.46 3.78 16.85
N VAL A 93 6.51 2.90 16.54
CA VAL A 93 5.83 2.07 17.54
C VAL A 93 6.81 1.16 18.29
N LYS A 94 7.70 0.51 17.54
CA LYS A 94 8.76 -0.33 18.13
C LYS A 94 9.65 0.48 19.08
N GLU A 95 10.04 1.69 18.70
CA GLU A 95 10.87 2.58 19.53
C GLU A 95 10.12 3.04 20.80
N GLU A 96 8.84 3.42 20.68
CA GLU A 96 8.00 3.80 21.82
C GLU A 96 7.78 2.62 22.78
N LEU A 97 7.59 1.41 22.23
CA LEU A 97 7.50 0.17 23.01
C LEU A 97 8.79 -0.14 23.77
N LEU A 98 9.92 -0.06 23.08
CA LEU A 98 11.24 -0.27 23.69
C LEU A 98 11.51 0.76 24.80
N SER A 99 11.20 2.04 24.56
CA SER A 99 11.33 3.09 25.56
C SER A 99 10.46 2.81 26.80
N THR A 100 9.20 2.43 26.58
CA THR A 100 8.26 2.11 27.69
C THR A 100 8.72 0.89 28.48
N LEU A 101 9.22 -0.14 27.81
CA LEU A 101 9.77 -1.34 28.46
C LEU A 101 11.05 -1.02 29.25
N LEU A 102 11.96 -0.21 28.69
CA LEU A 102 13.21 0.19 29.38
C LEU A 102 12.92 1.03 30.61
N VAL A 103 11.98 1.98 30.52
CA VAL A 103 11.55 2.79 31.67
C VAL A 103 10.89 1.90 32.74
N GLY A 104 10.01 0.98 32.33
CA GLY A 104 9.37 0.02 33.24
C GLY A 104 10.40 -0.89 33.93
N GLN A 105 11.39 -1.38 33.17
CA GLN A 105 12.47 -2.21 33.74
C GLN A 105 13.35 -1.43 34.72
N SER A 106 13.68 -0.16 34.41
CA SER A 106 14.42 0.71 35.32
C SER A 106 13.64 0.98 36.61
N GLN A 107 12.34 1.25 36.51
CA GLN A 107 11.48 1.42 37.70
C GLN A 107 11.39 0.15 38.54
N TYR A 108 11.32 -1.02 37.88
CA TYR A 108 11.33 -2.31 38.58
C TYR A 108 12.65 -2.55 39.31
N LEU A 109 13.79 -2.30 38.67
CA LEU A 109 15.11 -2.42 39.31
C LEU A 109 15.24 -1.49 40.53
N ASN A 110 14.83 -0.23 40.41
CA ASN A 110 14.83 0.70 41.52
C ASN A 110 13.94 0.24 42.69
N ALA A 111 12.76 -0.33 42.39
CA ALA A 111 11.88 -0.88 43.42
C ALA A 111 12.51 -2.10 44.13
N VAL A 112 13.20 -2.98 43.38
CA VAL A 112 13.92 -4.13 43.91
C VAL A 112 15.09 -3.68 44.80
N GLU A 113 15.86 -2.68 44.37
CA GLU A 113 16.96 -2.10 45.18
C GLU A 113 16.46 -1.47 46.50
N GLN A 114 15.37 -0.70 46.43
CA GLN A 114 14.73 -0.16 47.63
C GLN A 114 14.24 -1.28 48.55
N TYR A 115 13.62 -2.33 47.99
CA TYR A 115 13.18 -3.48 48.76
C TYR A 115 14.37 -4.18 49.45
N GLN A 116 15.47 -4.43 48.75
CA GLN A 116 16.68 -5.01 49.30
C GLN A 116 17.28 -4.16 50.40
N THR A 117 17.29 -2.82 50.23
CA THR A 117 17.82 -1.88 51.24
C THR A 117 16.95 -1.90 52.48
N ASN A 118 15.63 -1.87 52.35
CA ASN A 118 14.70 -1.94 53.49
C ASN A 118 14.84 -3.26 54.23
N VAL A 119 14.96 -4.41 53.54
CA VAL A 119 15.19 -5.72 54.15
C VAL A 119 16.51 -5.75 54.91
N LYS A 120 17.61 -5.23 54.30
CA LYS A 120 18.91 -5.15 54.98
C LYS A 120 18.84 -4.30 56.25
N GLU A 121 18.18 -3.15 56.23
CA GLU A 121 18.02 -2.30 57.41
C GLU A 121 17.25 -3.01 58.52
N LEU A 122 16.16 -3.69 58.21
CA LEU A 122 15.36 -4.43 59.20
C LEU A 122 16.13 -5.60 59.82
N VAL A 123 16.95 -6.30 59.02
CA VAL A 123 17.84 -7.36 59.49
C VAL A 123 18.91 -6.81 60.41
N VAL A 124 19.56 -5.71 60.04
CA VAL A 124 20.64 -5.06 60.90
C VAL A 124 20.05 -4.53 62.18
N LYS A 125 18.85 -3.96 62.16
CA LYS A 125 18.14 -3.47 63.35
C LYS A 125 17.50 -4.57 64.19
N ARG A 126 17.69 -5.85 63.87
CA ARG A 126 17.07 -7.05 64.50
C ARG A 126 15.54 -6.95 64.66
N GLN A 127 14.89 -6.20 63.81
CA GLN A 127 13.44 -6.03 63.82
C GLN A 127 12.73 -7.09 62.93
N LEU A 128 13.02 -8.37 63.17
CA LEU A 128 12.52 -9.52 62.39
C LEU A 128 10.98 -9.61 62.35
N SER A 129 10.30 -9.12 63.40
CA SER A 129 8.84 -9.09 63.44
C SER A 129 8.21 -8.17 62.38
N GLN A 130 8.91 -7.13 61.94
CA GLN A 130 8.45 -6.20 60.91
C GLN A 130 8.69 -6.73 59.51
N LEU A 131 9.55 -7.74 59.31
CA LEU A 131 9.70 -8.44 58.04
C LEU A 131 8.42 -9.19 57.64
N MET A 132 7.61 -9.62 58.61
CA MET A 132 6.32 -10.27 58.32
C MET A 132 5.21 -9.31 57.90
N THR A 133 5.38 -8.01 58.14
CA THR A 133 4.39 -6.97 57.78
C THR A 133 4.70 -6.28 56.45
N ILE A 134 5.81 -6.63 55.77
CA ILE A 134 6.08 -6.12 54.45
C ILE A 134 4.96 -6.62 53.52
N PRO A 135 4.22 -5.71 52.87
CA PRO A 135 3.07 -6.11 52.05
C PRO A 135 3.55 -7.01 50.91
N LYS A 136 3.23 -8.30 51.03
CA LYS A 136 3.46 -9.27 49.96
C LYS A 136 2.62 -8.87 48.76
N ASN A 137 3.27 -8.44 47.66
CA ASN A 137 2.68 -8.36 46.34
C ASN A 137 1.65 -7.25 46.00
N ALA A 138 1.24 -6.38 46.95
CA ALA A 138 0.29 -5.30 46.60
C ALA A 138 0.89 -4.31 45.60
N ASP A 139 2.14 -3.90 45.81
CA ASP A 139 2.82 -2.96 44.90
C ASP A 139 3.17 -3.57 43.55
N ALA A 140 3.61 -4.84 43.53
CA ALA A 140 3.92 -5.53 42.26
C ALA A 140 2.66 -5.72 41.35
N LYS A 141 1.52 -6.04 41.99
CA LYS A 141 0.25 -6.18 41.26
C LYS A 141 -0.23 -4.84 40.73
N LEU A 142 -0.14 -3.78 41.50
CA LEU A 142 -0.49 -2.42 41.09
C LEU A 142 0.43 -1.93 39.97
N GLN A 143 1.75 -2.12 40.13
CA GLN A 143 2.74 -1.78 39.12
C GLN A 143 2.45 -2.49 37.78
N ARG A 144 2.10 -3.76 37.82
CA ARG A 144 1.72 -4.54 36.63
C ARG A 144 0.44 -4.04 36.00
N GLN A 145 -0.56 -3.69 36.80
CA GLN A 145 -1.81 -3.10 36.26
C GLN A 145 -1.54 -1.77 35.55
N LEU A 146 -0.67 -0.93 36.13
CA LEU A 146 -0.26 0.35 35.53
C LEU A 146 0.50 0.12 34.22
N LEU A 147 1.41 -0.86 34.17
CA LEU A 147 2.14 -1.19 32.94
C LEU A 147 1.21 -1.70 31.84
N ASN A 148 0.30 -2.62 32.19
CA ASN A 148 -0.68 -3.13 31.25
C ASN A 148 -1.58 -2.00 30.71
N ARG A 149 -2.03 -1.10 31.56
CA ARG A 149 -2.85 0.05 31.14
C ARG A 149 -2.11 0.98 30.18
N ARG A 150 -0.85 1.32 30.48
CA ARG A 150 -0.02 2.13 29.56
C ARG A 150 0.19 1.44 28.22
N MET A 151 0.41 0.12 28.24
CA MET A 151 0.52 -0.68 27.03
C MET A 151 -0.80 -0.67 26.22
N ASP A 152 -1.93 -0.82 26.90
CA ASP A 152 -3.26 -0.77 26.25
C ASP A 152 -3.51 0.60 25.62
N GLU A 153 -3.24 1.70 26.35
CA GLU A 153 -3.36 3.07 25.86
C GLU A 153 -2.52 3.29 24.60
N MET A 154 -1.28 2.75 24.59
CA MET A 154 -0.40 2.83 23.44
C MET A 154 -0.92 2.01 22.25
N LEU A 155 -1.34 0.76 22.48
CA LEU A 155 -1.89 -0.11 21.44
C LEU A 155 -3.14 0.50 20.78
N LEU A 156 -4.02 1.09 21.60
CA LEU A 156 -5.23 1.76 21.09
C LEU A 156 -4.94 3.12 20.45
N LYS A 157 -3.83 3.78 20.79
CA LYS A 157 -3.37 4.95 20.06
C LYS A 157 -2.92 4.60 18.65
N ILE A 158 -2.33 3.42 18.46
CA ILE A 158 -1.88 2.91 17.15
C ILE A 158 -3.05 2.34 16.35
N PHE A 159 -3.94 1.61 17.01
CA PHE A 159 -5.10 0.93 16.46
C PHE A 159 -6.38 1.41 17.15
N PRO A 160 -6.90 2.60 16.84
CA PRO A 160 -8.01 3.20 17.60
C PRO A 160 -9.31 2.38 17.55
N THR A 161 -9.56 1.69 16.45
CA THR A 161 -10.76 0.86 16.21
C THR A 161 -10.50 -0.64 16.43
N PHE A 162 -9.40 -0.97 17.13
CA PHE A 162 -8.96 -2.37 17.27
C PHE A 162 -10.04 -3.29 17.84
N VAL A 163 -10.74 -2.84 18.89
CA VAL A 163 -11.73 -3.67 19.58
C VAL A 163 -12.94 -3.93 18.68
N GLU A 164 -13.41 -2.89 17.99
CA GLU A 164 -14.54 -2.98 17.07
C GLU A 164 -14.20 -3.85 15.86
N ASP A 165 -13.05 -3.62 15.21
CA ASP A 165 -12.60 -4.36 14.05
C ASP A 165 -12.31 -5.82 14.41
N PHE A 166 -11.68 -6.05 15.56
CA PHE A 166 -11.42 -7.40 16.06
C PHE A 166 -12.72 -8.17 16.33
N ASN A 167 -13.72 -7.52 16.93
CA ASN A 167 -15.02 -8.11 17.18
C ASN A 167 -15.77 -8.50 15.89
N GLN A 168 -15.48 -7.87 14.75
CA GLN A 168 -16.03 -8.26 13.46
C GLN A 168 -15.48 -9.60 12.97
N LEU A 169 -14.32 -10.05 13.46
CA LEU A 169 -13.74 -11.35 13.13
C LEU A 169 -14.39 -12.50 13.91
N LEU A 170 -15.15 -12.18 14.96
CA LEU A 170 -15.79 -13.16 15.84
C LEU A 170 -17.28 -13.32 15.50
N ARG A 171 -17.84 -14.50 15.86
CA ARG A 171 -19.27 -14.71 15.83
C ARG A 171 -19.96 -13.70 16.74
N GLU A 172 -21.17 -13.29 16.41
CA GLU A 172 -21.87 -12.20 17.08
C GLU A 172 -22.07 -12.47 18.58
N GLU A 173 -22.40 -13.70 18.94
CA GLU A 173 -22.57 -14.16 20.32
C GLU A 173 -21.26 -14.31 21.10
N GLU A 174 -20.12 -14.29 20.39
CA GLU A 174 -18.78 -14.50 20.96
C GLU A 174 -17.94 -13.22 21.03
N ARG A 175 -18.53 -12.07 20.69
CA ARG A 175 -17.85 -10.77 20.73
C ARG A 175 -17.44 -10.38 22.14
N PHE A 176 -16.30 -9.73 22.27
CA PHE A 176 -15.82 -9.24 23.54
C PHE A 176 -16.59 -7.99 23.97
N VAL A 177 -17.11 -8.03 25.18
CA VAL A 177 -17.65 -6.88 25.89
C VAL A 177 -16.68 -6.55 27.02
N LEU A 178 -16.07 -5.36 26.96
CA LEU A 178 -15.11 -4.87 27.94
C LEU A 178 -15.85 -4.39 29.19
N LYS A 179 -15.21 -4.55 30.35
CA LYS A 179 -15.71 -4.02 31.63
C LYS A 179 -15.51 -2.51 31.68
N GLU A 180 -16.23 -1.86 32.58
CA GLU A 180 -16.02 -0.46 32.88
C GLU A 180 -14.57 -0.21 33.29
N ASN A 181 -13.89 0.77 32.64
CA ASN A 181 -12.49 1.09 32.79
C ASN A 181 -11.47 0.04 32.27
N GLU A 182 -11.88 -1.00 31.58
CA GLU A 182 -11.00 -1.95 30.91
C GLU A 182 -10.79 -1.50 29.45
N LEU A 183 -9.55 -1.21 29.07
CA LEU A 183 -9.21 -0.81 27.71
C LEU A 183 -9.09 -2.03 26.78
N LEU A 184 -8.34 -3.05 27.24
CA LEU A 184 -8.18 -4.32 26.56
C LEU A 184 -8.20 -5.46 27.59
N ASN A 185 -8.89 -6.56 27.29
CA ASN A 185 -8.75 -7.79 28.05
C ASN A 185 -7.49 -8.55 27.61
N THR A 186 -7.13 -9.61 28.33
CA THR A 186 -5.90 -10.38 28.03
C THR A 186 -5.89 -10.94 26.59
N GLN A 187 -7.00 -11.40 26.08
CA GLN A 187 -7.10 -11.97 24.73
C GLN A 187 -6.89 -10.89 23.66
N LEU A 188 -7.58 -9.76 23.78
CA LEU A 188 -7.39 -8.62 22.88
C LEU A 188 -5.95 -8.10 22.92
N ARG A 189 -5.33 -8.06 24.10
CA ARG A 189 -3.94 -7.62 24.26
C ARG A 189 -2.96 -8.56 23.54
N ILE A 190 -3.18 -9.87 23.60
CA ILE A 190 -2.39 -10.86 22.84
C ILE A 190 -2.50 -10.59 21.33
N PHE A 191 -3.71 -10.40 20.81
CA PHE A 191 -3.91 -10.18 19.39
C PHE A 191 -3.50 -8.80 18.91
N ALA A 192 -3.55 -7.78 19.78
CA ALA A 192 -3.00 -6.46 19.48
C ALA A 192 -1.46 -6.51 19.34
N LEU A 193 -0.78 -7.29 20.19
CA LEU A 193 0.66 -7.56 20.07
C LEU A 193 0.99 -8.31 18.77
N ILE A 194 0.17 -9.30 18.39
CA ILE A 194 0.33 -10.03 17.11
C ILE A 194 0.14 -9.05 15.93
N ARG A 195 -0.89 -8.20 15.99
CA ARG A 195 -1.11 -7.16 14.96
C ARG A 195 0.06 -6.19 14.85
N LEU A 196 0.73 -5.91 15.96
CA LEU A 196 1.96 -5.10 16.02
C LEU A 196 3.19 -5.82 15.40
N GLY A 197 3.08 -7.13 15.10
CA GLY A 197 4.16 -7.94 14.54
C GLY A 197 4.89 -8.81 15.56
N ILE A 198 4.48 -8.83 16.84
CA ILE A 198 5.03 -9.70 17.88
C ILE A 198 4.29 -11.04 17.83
N VAL A 199 4.78 -11.98 17.01
CA VAL A 199 4.08 -13.24 16.72
C VAL A 199 4.52 -14.42 17.58
N HIS A 200 5.70 -14.36 18.22
CA HIS A 200 6.27 -15.42 19.03
C HIS A 200 5.59 -15.53 20.39
N ASN A 201 5.06 -16.72 20.71
CA ASN A 201 4.32 -16.95 21.94
C ASN A 201 5.19 -16.75 23.19
N GLU A 202 6.48 -17.07 23.10
CA GLU A 202 7.46 -16.88 24.17
C GLU A 202 7.59 -15.39 24.56
N VAL A 203 7.72 -14.52 23.53
CA VAL A 203 7.85 -13.08 23.72
C VAL A 203 6.55 -12.48 24.28
N ILE A 204 5.40 -12.91 23.74
CA ILE A 204 4.08 -12.47 24.26
C ILE A 204 3.90 -12.91 25.71
N ALA A 205 4.28 -14.13 26.05
CA ALA A 205 4.21 -14.68 27.39
C ALA A 205 5.06 -13.88 28.38
N GLU A 206 6.28 -13.51 27.98
CA GLU A 206 7.19 -12.69 28.78
C GLU A 206 6.63 -11.26 28.97
N ILE A 207 6.15 -10.60 27.91
CA ILE A 207 5.56 -9.25 28.00
C ILE A 207 4.37 -9.22 28.94
N LEU A 208 3.47 -10.22 28.85
CA LEU A 208 2.22 -10.24 29.60
C LEU A 208 2.32 -10.94 30.96
N ASP A 209 3.48 -11.54 31.29
CA ASP A 209 3.72 -12.38 32.46
C ASP A 209 2.76 -13.57 32.58
N TYR A 210 2.64 -14.27 31.47
CA TYR A 210 1.88 -15.54 31.43
C TYR A 210 2.80 -16.70 31.06
N SER A 211 2.31 -17.93 31.30
CA SER A 211 2.97 -19.09 30.71
C SER A 211 2.74 -19.15 29.19
N ILE A 212 3.69 -19.71 28.44
CA ILE A 212 3.54 -19.95 27.00
C ILE A 212 2.25 -20.73 26.70
N ASN A 213 1.95 -21.75 27.54
CA ASN A 213 0.72 -22.54 27.42
C ASN A 213 -0.55 -21.69 27.60
N THR A 214 -0.51 -20.71 28.48
CA THR A 214 -1.63 -19.77 28.70
C THR A 214 -1.86 -18.93 27.44
N VAL A 215 -0.81 -18.39 26.84
CA VAL A 215 -0.91 -17.63 25.58
C VAL A 215 -1.45 -18.49 24.46
N TYR A 216 -0.93 -19.72 24.31
CA TYR A 216 -1.41 -20.67 23.31
C TYR A 216 -2.91 -20.98 23.50
N THR A 217 -3.34 -21.24 24.74
CA THR A 217 -4.74 -21.53 25.06
C THR A 217 -5.65 -20.36 24.71
N TYR A 218 -5.27 -19.13 25.06
CA TYR A 218 -6.05 -17.94 24.71
C TYR A 218 -6.14 -17.73 23.19
N LYS A 219 -5.04 -17.90 22.46
CA LYS A 219 -5.05 -17.83 21.01
C LYS A 219 -6.02 -18.83 20.38
N THR A 220 -5.87 -20.11 20.74
CA THR A 220 -6.70 -21.18 20.20
C THR A 220 -8.18 -20.96 20.52
N ARG A 221 -8.50 -20.63 21.77
CA ARG A 221 -9.90 -20.35 22.17
C ARG A 221 -10.50 -19.18 21.39
N THR A 222 -9.73 -18.12 21.19
CA THR A 222 -10.22 -16.93 20.49
C THR A 222 -10.42 -17.21 18.99
N ILE A 223 -9.51 -17.93 18.35
CA ILE A 223 -9.66 -18.32 16.95
C ILE A 223 -10.88 -19.22 16.75
N ASN A 224 -11.13 -20.16 17.69
CA ASN A 224 -12.30 -21.02 17.64
C ASN A 224 -13.65 -20.28 17.81
N ARG A 225 -13.63 -19.04 18.32
CA ARG A 225 -14.79 -18.14 18.42
C ARG A 225 -15.06 -17.40 17.10
N SER A 226 -14.13 -17.45 16.16
CA SER A 226 -14.29 -16.82 14.85
C SER A 226 -15.20 -17.60 13.92
N HIS A 227 -15.79 -16.91 12.96
CA HIS A 227 -16.49 -17.48 11.82
C HIS A 227 -15.55 -17.78 10.64
N LEU A 228 -14.28 -17.38 10.74
CA LEU A 228 -13.25 -17.51 9.72
C LEU A 228 -12.37 -18.75 9.97
N SER A 229 -11.72 -19.23 8.91
CA SER A 229 -10.63 -20.19 9.06
C SER A 229 -9.42 -19.54 9.76
N PRO A 230 -8.52 -20.30 10.39
CA PRO A 230 -7.36 -19.72 11.08
C PRO A 230 -6.50 -18.82 10.19
N ASP A 231 -6.24 -19.20 8.94
CA ASP A 231 -5.43 -18.43 8.00
C ASP A 231 -6.11 -17.13 7.58
N GLU A 232 -7.41 -17.18 7.31
CA GLU A 232 -8.22 -15.98 7.02
C GLU A 232 -8.31 -15.05 8.22
N PHE A 233 -8.45 -15.60 9.44
CA PHE A 233 -8.46 -14.82 10.66
C PHE A 233 -7.18 -14.01 10.83
N TYR A 234 -6.02 -14.64 10.69
CA TYR A 234 -4.74 -13.91 10.78
C TYR A 234 -4.57 -12.91 9.63
N THR A 235 -5.01 -13.23 8.43
CA THR A 235 -4.96 -12.32 7.29
C THR A 235 -5.80 -11.06 7.56
N GLN A 236 -7.01 -11.22 8.07
CA GLN A 236 -7.89 -10.10 8.39
C GLN A 236 -7.41 -9.33 9.64
N LEU A 237 -6.90 -10.03 10.66
CA LEU A 237 -6.27 -9.38 11.80
C LEU A 237 -5.16 -8.42 11.36
N MET A 238 -4.31 -8.85 10.43
CA MET A 238 -3.22 -8.01 9.91
C MET A 238 -3.69 -6.84 9.03
N GLN A 239 -4.97 -6.82 8.61
CA GLN A 239 -5.59 -5.74 7.87
C GLN A 239 -6.28 -4.68 8.74
N ILE A 240 -6.42 -4.92 10.06
CA ILE A 240 -6.98 -3.93 10.99
C ILE A 240 -6.22 -2.61 10.83
N ALA A 241 -6.96 -1.52 10.57
CA ALA A 241 -6.37 -0.23 10.22
C ALA A 241 -5.57 0.38 11.36
N SER A 242 -4.40 0.95 11.06
CA SER A 242 -3.69 1.86 11.94
C SER A 242 -4.20 3.29 11.74
N PHE A 243 -3.94 4.18 12.71
CA PHE A 243 -4.45 5.56 12.78
C PHE A 243 -4.36 6.36 11.45
N GLU A 244 -3.39 6.08 10.59
CA GLU A 244 -3.18 6.84 9.34
C GLU A 244 -4.13 6.49 8.18
N LYS A 245 -4.78 5.33 8.20
CA LYS A 245 -5.73 4.93 7.13
C LYS A 245 -7.13 5.55 7.27
N GLN A 246 -7.44 6.15 8.42
CA GLN A 246 -8.76 6.79 8.66
C GLN A 246 -8.82 8.26 8.23
N SER A 247 -7.70 8.89 7.86
CA SER A 247 -7.63 10.31 7.50
C SER A 247 -7.52 10.57 5.97
N MET A 248 -7.76 9.58 5.14
CA MET A 248 -7.93 9.66 3.68
C MET A 248 -9.35 9.21 3.29
#